data_92f4a53b53ab758d3d0d3a76917c3334
#
_entry.id   92f4a53b53ab758d3d0d3a76917c3334
#
_cell.length_a   1.000
_cell.length_b   1.000
_cell.length_c   1.000
_cell.angle_alpha   90.00
_cell.angle_beta   90.00
_cell.angle_gamma   90.00
#
_symmetry.space_group_name_H-M   'P 1'
#
loop_
_entity.id
_entity.type
_entity.pdbx_description
1 polymer ?
#
loop_
_entity_poly.entity_id
_entity_poly.type
_entity_poly.pdbx_seq_one_letter_code
_entity_poly.pdbx_strand_id
1 'polypeptide(L)'
;MSKMKQTSITFALVFALAFALGIIIPFSSARAERVQYWAKGVSVDAGWYNTFQFTNGCWAAVSSNMIAWWQDRIQEKYIYTGKIWDPEEVNREFDRNPYFNKGGDYVYKALDWYLRETHPSIAYTRTNLYQNYLFNDDYDNPIIFTRGYIDSNEAIFTDVLLRYFTTGNYVAQLRDMNHAWTLWAIEVDTETNTITRIWVTDSVPNDRKNPKKQIHSLDAKRYKNLFYFERGIYDEENNSWGVQAIHPAELTFFGIEGRFLVDTNGESVFEQKP
;
A
#
# COMPACT_ATOMS: atom_id res chain seq x y z
N MET A 1 51.16 18.41 7.34
CA MET A 1 50.84 18.06 5.94
C MET A 1 51.52 16.79 5.42
N SER A 2 51.81 15.78 6.27
CA SER A 2 52.61 14.60 5.86
C SER A 2 51.86 13.24 5.89
N LYS A 3 50.69 13.14 6.46
CA LYS A 3 49.98 11.85 6.59
C LYS A 3 49.02 11.49 5.40
N MET A 4 48.62 12.46 4.60
CA MET A 4 47.73 12.20 3.44
C MET A 4 48.42 11.65 2.19
N LYS A 5 49.72 11.86 2.04
CA LYS A 5 50.46 11.36 0.87
C LYS A 5 50.81 9.86 0.98
N GLN A 6 50.91 9.32 2.17
CA GLN A 6 51.32 7.93 2.37
C GLN A 6 50.19 6.92 2.09
N THR A 7 48.93 7.29 2.33
CA THR A 7 47.79 6.42 2.07
C THR A 7 47.50 6.23 0.57
N SER A 8 47.67 7.27 -0.21
CA SER A 8 47.44 7.20 -1.68
C SER A 8 48.45 6.34 -2.41
N ILE A 9 49.71 6.31 -1.93
CA ILE A 9 50.77 5.50 -2.55
C ILE A 9 50.55 4.01 -2.26
N THR A 10 50.07 3.67 -1.06
CA THR A 10 49.80 2.28 -0.67
C THR A 10 48.66 1.68 -1.48
N PHE A 11 47.61 2.44 -1.74
CA PHE A 11 46.48 1.98 -2.58
C PHE A 11 46.90 1.76 -4.05
N ALA A 12 47.71 2.67 -4.61
CA ALA A 12 48.21 2.53 -5.98
C ALA A 12 49.13 1.30 -6.14
N LEU A 13 49.94 0.99 -5.12
CA LEU A 13 50.85 -0.16 -5.16
C LEU A 13 50.07 -1.50 -5.04
N VAL A 14 49.02 -1.58 -4.24
CA VAL A 14 48.18 -2.78 -4.14
C VAL A 14 47.44 -3.06 -5.44
N PHE A 15 46.94 -2.02 -6.13
CA PHE A 15 46.29 -2.18 -7.43
C PHE A 15 47.29 -2.58 -8.52
N ALA A 16 48.50 -2.03 -8.53
CA ALA A 16 49.53 -2.38 -9.50
C ALA A 16 50.04 -3.84 -9.29
N LEU A 17 50.14 -4.29 -8.05
CA LEU A 17 50.55 -5.67 -7.74
C LEU A 17 49.45 -6.71 -8.11
N ALA A 18 48.18 -6.36 -7.93
CA ALA A 18 47.07 -7.23 -8.33
C ALA A 18 47.00 -7.39 -9.88
N PHE A 19 47.31 -6.36 -10.62
CA PHE A 19 47.41 -6.41 -12.09
C PHE A 19 48.59 -7.25 -12.58
N ALA A 20 49.72 -7.15 -11.90
CA ALA A 20 50.96 -7.89 -12.26
C ALA A 20 50.85 -9.40 -11.93
N LEU A 21 50.02 -9.79 -11.01
CA LEU A 21 49.81 -11.20 -10.60
C LEU A 21 48.65 -11.87 -11.34
N GLY A 22 47.96 -11.18 -12.26
CA GLY A 22 46.83 -11.73 -12.98
C GLY A 22 45.64 -12.12 -12.06
N ILE A 23 45.61 -11.57 -10.84
CA ILE A 23 44.50 -11.82 -9.92
C ILE A 23 43.30 -11.00 -10.41
N ILE A 24 42.43 -11.65 -11.17
CA ILE A 24 41.09 -11.13 -11.45
C ILE A 24 40.34 -11.20 -10.10
N ILE A 25 40.31 -10.07 -9.41
CA ILE A 25 39.35 -9.91 -8.30
C ILE A 25 37.99 -9.96 -8.97
N PRO A 26 37.18 -11.00 -8.77
CA PRO A 26 35.85 -11.00 -9.31
C PRO A 26 35.15 -9.80 -8.66
N PHE A 27 34.90 -8.75 -9.42
CA PHE A 27 33.86 -7.77 -9.04
C PHE A 27 32.56 -8.56 -9.03
N SER A 28 32.22 -9.12 -7.88
CA SER A 28 30.85 -9.56 -7.63
C SER A 28 30.01 -8.31 -7.77
N SER A 29 29.39 -8.14 -8.92
CA SER A 29 28.32 -7.16 -9.05
C SER A 29 27.29 -7.60 -8.01
N ALA A 30 27.22 -6.87 -6.90
CA ALA A 30 26.16 -7.07 -5.94
C ALA A 30 24.86 -6.97 -6.77
N ARG A 31 24.20 -8.11 -6.95
CA ARG A 31 22.91 -8.12 -7.65
C ARG A 31 21.97 -7.32 -6.75
N ALA A 32 21.38 -6.28 -7.30
CA ALA A 32 20.38 -5.49 -6.58
C ALA A 32 19.40 -6.43 -5.87
N GLU A 33 19.34 -6.32 -4.56
CA GLU A 33 18.44 -7.13 -3.76
C GLU A 33 17.04 -6.54 -3.86
N ARG A 34 16.05 -7.39 -4.16
CA ARG A 34 14.65 -7.02 -4.17
C ARG A 34 13.99 -7.51 -2.91
N VAL A 35 13.42 -6.60 -2.16
CA VAL A 35 12.74 -6.87 -0.90
C VAL A 35 11.25 -6.60 -1.06
N GLN A 36 10.43 -7.52 -0.55
CA GLN A 36 8.98 -7.40 -0.56
C GLN A 36 8.48 -7.03 0.83
N TYR A 37 7.58 -6.05 0.88
CA TYR A 37 6.90 -5.63 2.10
C TYR A 37 5.40 -5.86 1.93
N TRP A 38 4.84 -6.70 2.78
CA TRP A 38 3.44 -7.11 2.75
C TRP A 38 2.66 -6.51 3.92
N ALA A 39 1.39 -6.19 3.70
CA ALA A 39 0.46 -5.97 4.78
C ALA A 39 0.41 -7.23 5.67
N LYS A 40 0.47 -7.06 6.99
CA LYS A 40 0.57 -8.16 7.95
C LYS A 40 -0.53 -9.21 7.75
N GLY A 41 -0.13 -10.47 7.74
CA GLY A 41 -1.04 -11.61 7.56
C GLY A 41 -1.58 -11.79 6.15
N VAL A 42 -1.07 -11.03 5.17
CA VAL A 42 -1.40 -11.17 3.75
C VAL A 42 -0.17 -11.66 2.99
N SER A 43 -0.35 -12.60 2.12
CA SER A 43 0.63 -13.05 1.13
C SER A 43 -0.09 -13.89 0.06
N VAL A 44 0.64 -14.27 -0.99
CA VAL A 44 0.11 -15.19 -2.01
C VAL A 44 -0.31 -16.53 -1.39
N ASP A 45 0.41 -17.00 -0.36
CA ASP A 45 0.14 -18.29 0.31
C ASP A 45 -0.86 -18.15 1.47
N ALA A 46 -0.76 -17.08 2.27
CA ALA A 46 -1.64 -16.86 3.42
C ALA A 46 -3.06 -16.40 3.04
N GLY A 47 -3.22 -15.90 1.82
CA GLY A 47 -4.49 -15.37 1.35
C GLY A 47 -4.61 -13.85 1.49
N TRP A 48 -5.71 -13.34 1.00
CA TRP A 48 -6.03 -11.91 0.91
C TRP A 48 -7.54 -11.68 0.90
N TYR A 49 -7.94 -10.41 0.96
CA TYR A 49 -9.34 -10.00 0.88
C TYR A 49 -9.65 -9.48 -0.52
N ASN A 50 -10.77 -9.86 -1.08
CA ASN A 50 -11.25 -9.34 -2.36
C ASN A 50 -12.78 -9.41 -2.43
N THR A 51 -13.42 -8.27 -2.25
CA THR A 51 -14.86 -8.08 -2.37
C THR A 51 -15.19 -7.59 -3.77
N PHE A 52 -16.25 -8.09 -4.37
CA PHE A 52 -16.71 -7.61 -5.68
C PHE A 52 -17.43 -6.29 -5.57
N GLN A 53 -17.17 -5.39 -6.49
CA GLN A 53 -17.84 -4.11 -6.55
C GLN A 53 -19.25 -4.24 -7.12
N PHE A 54 -20.17 -3.41 -6.63
CA PHE A 54 -21.38 -3.03 -7.36
C PHE A 54 -21.06 -1.95 -8.41
N THR A 55 -22.04 -1.55 -9.22
CA THR A 55 -21.84 -0.53 -10.25
C THR A 55 -21.22 0.75 -9.66
N ASN A 56 -20.08 1.17 -10.19
CA ASN A 56 -19.28 2.30 -9.70
C ASN A 56 -18.81 2.17 -8.22
N GLY A 57 -18.77 0.97 -7.70
CA GLY A 57 -18.49 0.67 -6.30
C GLY A 57 -17.05 0.23 -6.00
N CYS A 58 -16.07 0.52 -6.86
CA CYS A 58 -14.66 0.13 -6.61
C CYS A 58 -14.14 0.66 -5.27
N TRP A 59 -14.48 1.90 -4.90
CA TRP A 59 -14.14 2.50 -3.61
C TRP A 59 -14.73 1.70 -2.43
N ALA A 60 -15.98 1.23 -2.56
CA ALA A 60 -16.67 0.48 -1.51
C ALA A 60 -16.04 -0.92 -1.32
N ALA A 61 -15.76 -1.61 -2.41
CA ALA A 61 -15.09 -2.91 -2.37
C ALA A 61 -13.69 -2.81 -1.77
N VAL A 62 -12.91 -1.81 -2.17
CA VAL A 62 -11.59 -1.54 -1.58
C VAL A 62 -11.70 -1.23 -0.09
N SER A 63 -12.64 -0.36 0.32
CA SER A 63 -12.87 -0.06 1.73
C SER A 63 -13.24 -1.29 2.53
N SER A 64 -14.11 -2.15 1.98
CA SER A 64 -14.52 -3.40 2.62
C SER A 64 -13.36 -4.36 2.82
N ASN A 65 -12.46 -4.48 1.84
CA ASN A 65 -11.24 -5.27 1.96
C ASN A 65 -10.32 -4.72 3.07
N MET A 66 -10.11 -3.41 3.10
CA MET A 66 -9.27 -2.75 4.10
C MET A 66 -9.85 -2.90 5.51
N ILE A 67 -11.17 -2.76 5.67
CA ILE A 67 -11.88 -2.94 6.94
C ILE A 67 -11.78 -4.40 7.41
N ALA A 68 -11.99 -5.38 6.53
CA ALA A 68 -11.88 -6.79 6.88
C ALA A 68 -10.47 -7.14 7.37
N TRP A 69 -9.44 -6.70 6.66
CA TRP A 69 -8.07 -6.85 7.10
C TRP A 69 -7.81 -6.21 8.46
N TRP A 70 -8.30 -4.98 8.66
CA TRP A 70 -8.14 -4.24 9.91
C TRP A 70 -8.82 -4.96 11.08
N GLN A 71 -10.05 -5.46 10.90
CA GLN A 71 -10.78 -6.21 11.93
C GLN A 71 -10.01 -7.45 12.37
N ASP A 72 -9.47 -8.21 11.43
CA ASP A 72 -8.69 -9.40 11.73
C ASP A 72 -7.42 -9.06 12.51
N ARG A 73 -6.71 -8.02 12.08
CA ARG A 73 -5.43 -7.63 12.73
C ARG A 73 -5.64 -7.01 14.12
N ILE A 74 -6.70 -6.24 14.29
CA ILE A 74 -7.05 -5.69 15.61
C ILE A 74 -7.36 -6.81 16.60
N GLN A 75 -8.09 -7.81 16.17
CA GLN A 75 -8.44 -8.96 17.01
C GLN A 75 -7.24 -9.82 17.41
N GLU A 76 -6.16 -9.81 16.67
CA GLU A 76 -4.94 -10.51 17.06
C GLU A 76 -4.27 -9.88 18.28
N LYS A 77 -4.32 -8.57 18.40
CA LYS A 77 -3.59 -7.79 19.40
C LYS A 77 -4.46 -7.37 20.58
N TYR A 78 -5.74 -7.13 20.33
CA TYR A 78 -6.65 -6.53 21.29
C TYR A 78 -7.87 -7.42 21.53
N ILE A 79 -8.50 -7.26 22.70
CA ILE A 79 -9.83 -7.80 22.99
C ILE A 79 -10.83 -6.90 22.27
N TYR A 80 -11.44 -7.43 21.23
CA TYR A 80 -12.41 -6.71 20.43
C TYR A 80 -13.83 -7.11 20.79
N THR A 81 -14.60 -6.17 21.30
CA THR A 81 -16.00 -6.39 21.72
C THR A 81 -17.03 -5.85 20.73
N GLY A 82 -16.57 -5.18 19.68
CA GLY A 82 -17.43 -4.65 18.63
C GLY A 82 -17.95 -5.71 17.66
N LYS A 83 -18.93 -5.34 16.86
CA LYS A 83 -19.42 -6.20 15.79
C LYS A 83 -18.35 -6.40 14.73
N ILE A 84 -18.06 -7.66 14.42
CA ILE A 84 -17.25 -8.04 13.26
C ILE A 84 -18.18 -8.10 12.06
N TRP A 85 -17.85 -7.32 11.06
CA TRP A 85 -18.61 -7.26 9.82
C TRP A 85 -17.98 -8.15 8.76
N ASP A 86 -18.80 -8.97 8.12
CA ASP A 86 -18.39 -9.64 6.89
C ASP A 86 -18.10 -8.59 5.79
N PRO A 87 -17.03 -8.74 4.98
CA PRO A 87 -16.68 -7.78 3.94
C PRO A 87 -17.80 -7.51 2.95
N GLU A 88 -18.56 -8.53 2.58
CA GLU A 88 -19.71 -8.39 1.69
C GLU A 88 -20.87 -7.65 2.36
N GLU A 89 -21.04 -7.80 3.69
CA GLU A 89 -22.02 -7.05 4.46
C GLU A 89 -21.67 -5.56 4.48
N VAL A 90 -20.42 -5.23 4.78
CA VAL A 90 -19.90 -3.84 4.74
C VAL A 90 -20.09 -3.23 3.36
N ASN A 91 -19.76 -3.97 2.31
CA ASN A 91 -19.90 -3.50 0.93
C ASN A 91 -21.38 -3.23 0.57
N ARG A 92 -22.30 -4.10 1.02
CA ARG A 92 -23.74 -3.87 0.85
C ARG A 92 -24.26 -2.66 1.63
N GLU A 93 -23.69 -2.40 2.81
CA GLU A 93 -24.03 -1.20 3.57
C GLU A 93 -23.62 0.07 2.84
N PHE A 94 -22.44 0.10 2.26
CA PHE A 94 -21.99 1.23 1.42
C PHE A 94 -22.92 1.46 0.21
N ASP A 95 -23.40 0.40 -0.43
CA ASP A 95 -24.36 0.50 -1.54
C ASP A 95 -25.72 1.06 -1.10
N ARG A 96 -26.18 0.72 0.09
CA ARG A 96 -27.54 1.08 0.57
C ARG A 96 -27.60 2.41 1.29
N ASN A 97 -26.52 2.81 1.93
CA ASN A 97 -26.48 3.97 2.79
C ASN A 97 -26.51 5.28 1.97
N PRO A 98 -27.49 6.16 2.19
CA PRO A 98 -27.63 7.41 1.45
C PRO A 98 -26.52 8.42 1.74
N TYR A 99 -25.68 8.17 2.73
CA TYR A 99 -24.50 8.98 3.03
C TYR A 99 -23.47 8.95 1.89
N PHE A 100 -23.47 7.85 1.12
CA PHE A 100 -22.51 7.66 0.03
C PHE A 100 -23.08 7.96 -1.34
N ASN A 101 -22.21 8.46 -2.23
CA ASN A 101 -22.57 8.72 -3.61
C ASN A 101 -22.49 7.43 -4.44
N LYS A 102 -23.61 6.94 -4.93
CA LYS A 102 -23.68 5.73 -5.77
C LYS A 102 -23.00 5.85 -7.12
N GLY A 103 -22.76 7.08 -7.59
CA GLY A 103 -22.00 7.35 -8.81
C GLY A 103 -20.48 7.31 -8.63
N GLY A 104 -20.02 7.05 -7.42
CA GLY A 104 -18.63 6.99 -7.00
C GLY A 104 -18.37 7.85 -5.77
N ASP A 105 -17.66 7.31 -4.81
CA ASP A 105 -17.26 8.00 -3.58
C ASP A 105 -15.78 7.71 -3.26
N TYR A 106 -15.33 8.03 -2.06
CA TYR A 106 -13.94 7.94 -1.64
C TYR A 106 -13.75 6.91 -0.52
N VAL A 107 -12.66 6.14 -0.60
CA VAL A 107 -12.29 5.16 0.43
C VAL A 107 -12.15 5.81 1.81
N TYR A 108 -11.47 6.96 1.91
CA TYR A 108 -11.32 7.64 3.20
C TYR A 108 -12.66 7.99 3.87
N LYS A 109 -13.68 8.33 3.08
CA LYS A 109 -15.03 8.64 3.59
C LYS A 109 -15.72 7.39 4.14
N ALA A 110 -15.51 6.26 3.49
CA ALA A 110 -16.02 4.97 3.96
C ALA A 110 -15.33 4.51 5.25
N LEU A 111 -14.00 4.66 5.34
CA LEU A 111 -13.24 4.35 6.56
C LEU A 111 -13.63 5.26 7.72
N ASP A 112 -13.81 6.56 7.46
CA ASP A 112 -14.30 7.53 8.47
C ASP A 112 -15.68 7.14 8.99
N TRP A 113 -16.60 6.83 8.09
CA TRP A 113 -17.96 6.38 8.46
C TRP A 113 -17.89 5.10 9.30
N TYR A 114 -17.14 4.09 8.85
CA TYR A 114 -17.03 2.81 9.55
C TYR A 114 -16.51 3.00 10.99
N LEU A 115 -15.45 3.79 11.17
CA LEU A 115 -14.89 4.03 12.49
C LEU A 115 -15.87 4.77 13.41
N ARG A 116 -16.63 5.73 12.91
CA ARG A 116 -17.63 6.45 13.71
C ARG A 116 -18.78 5.57 14.16
N GLU A 117 -19.28 4.73 13.25
CA GLU A 117 -20.43 3.87 13.54
C GLU A 117 -20.06 2.71 14.47
N THR A 118 -18.84 2.19 14.35
CA THR A 118 -18.42 0.99 15.08
C THR A 118 -17.54 1.29 16.28
N HIS A 119 -16.81 2.40 16.27
CA HIS A 119 -15.84 2.77 17.29
C HIS A 119 -15.92 4.28 17.61
N PRO A 120 -17.05 4.77 18.12
CA PRO A 120 -17.25 6.21 18.32
C PRO A 120 -16.31 6.82 19.38
N SER A 121 -15.71 5.99 20.23
CA SER A 121 -14.71 6.42 21.24
C SER A 121 -13.32 6.66 20.67
N ILE A 122 -13.03 6.17 19.47
CA ILE A 122 -11.72 6.45 18.85
C ILE A 122 -11.60 7.94 18.56
N ALA A 123 -10.62 8.56 19.22
CA ALA A 123 -10.27 9.94 18.97
C ALA A 123 -9.48 10.01 17.66
N TYR A 124 -10.10 10.51 16.62
CA TYR A 124 -9.37 10.92 15.43
C TYR A 124 -9.75 12.35 15.07
N THR A 125 -8.75 13.14 14.75
CA THR A 125 -8.98 14.53 14.42
C THR A 125 -9.37 14.66 12.95
N ARG A 126 -10.57 15.20 12.69
CA ARG A 126 -11.07 15.52 11.35
C ARG A 126 -10.09 16.36 10.51
N THR A 127 -9.26 17.14 11.16
CA THR A 127 -8.31 18.05 10.51
C THR A 127 -7.34 17.33 9.59
N ASN A 128 -6.99 16.10 9.87
CA ASN A 128 -6.06 15.32 9.05
C ASN A 128 -6.74 14.63 7.86
N LEU A 129 -8.08 14.54 7.86
CA LEU A 129 -8.86 13.91 6.80
C LEU A 129 -9.06 14.79 5.56
N TYR A 130 -9.11 16.10 5.76
CA TYR A 130 -9.48 17.07 4.72
C TYR A 130 -8.33 17.93 4.24
N GLN A 131 -7.15 17.79 4.84
CA GLN A 131 -6.00 18.51 4.33
C GLN A 131 -5.50 17.80 3.07
N ASN A 132 -5.68 18.46 1.94
CA ASN A 132 -5.17 18.11 0.61
C ASN A 132 -3.63 18.11 0.56
N TYR A 133 -2.95 17.82 1.66
CA TYR A 133 -1.52 17.90 1.74
C TYR A 133 -0.93 16.51 1.84
N LEU A 134 -0.02 16.27 0.93
CA LEU A 134 1.06 15.31 1.00
C LEU A 134 1.29 14.90 2.45
N PHE A 135 1.00 13.66 2.73
CA PHE A 135 1.32 12.90 3.94
C PHE A 135 2.08 13.74 4.97
N ASN A 136 1.34 14.25 5.94
CA ASN A 136 1.87 15.21 6.91
C ASN A 136 3.18 14.71 7.52
N ASP A 137 4.21 15.55 7.58
CA ASP A 137 5.55 15.21 8.07
C ASP A 137 5.63 14.90 9.58
N ASP A 138 4.49 14.77 10.25
CA ASP A 138 4.42 14.37 11.64
C ASP A 138 4.67 12.86 11.79
N TYR A 139 5.92 12.46 11.55
CA TYR A 139 6.41 11.09 11.61
C TYR A 139 6.18 10.38 12.94
N ASP A 140 6.01 11.13 14.02
CA ASP A 140 5.84 10.60 15.38
C ASP A 140 4.38 10.22 15.70
N ASN A 141 3.46 10.49 14.78
CA ASN A 141 2.03 10.25 14.95
C ASN A 141 1.46 9.39 13.81
N PRO A 142 1.65 8.08 13.82
CA PRO A 142 1.03 7.21 12.83
C PRO A 142 -0.49 7.36 12.89
N ILE A 143 -1.14 7.62 11.76
CA ILE A 143 -2.56 7.92 11.62
C ILE A 143 -3.28 6.66 11.18
N ILE A 144 -4.44 6.34 11.78
CA ILE A 144 -5.23 5.14 11.50
C ILE A 144 -5.56 5.03 10.01
N PHE A 145 -5.78 6.20 9.40
CA PHE A 145 -5.79 6.31 7.95
C PHE A 145 -5.28 7.71 7.53
N THR A 146 -4.58 7.73 6.43
CA THR A 146 -4.09 8.94 5.80
C THR A 146 -4.32 8.88 4.31
N ARG A 147 -4.44 10.04 3.71
CA ARG A 147 -4.71 10.20 2.29
C ARG A 147 -3.76 11.22 1.70
N GLY A 148 -3.31 10.98 0.48
CA GLY A 148 -2.52 11.97 -0.25
C GLY A 148 -2.60 11.78 -1.76
N TYR A 149 -2.49 12.90 -2.47
CA TYR A 149 -2.34 12.92 -3.91
C TYR A 149 -0.87 12.75 -4.26
N ILE A 150 -0.60 11.94 -5.28
CA ILE A 150 0.76 11.60 -5.70
C ILE A 150 1.06 12.19 -7.06
N ASP A 151 0.00 12.39 -7.84
CA ASP A 151 0.07 12.96 -9.18
C ASP A 151 1.11 12.28 -10.09
N SER A 152 1.19 10.95 -9.99
CA SER A 152 2.15 10.09 -10.67
C SER A 152 3.63 10.44 -10.40
N ASN A 153 3.93 11.12 -9.30
CA ASN A 153 5.29 11.40 -8.87
C ASN A 153 5.91 10.16 -8.21
N GLU A 154 6.84 9.52 -8.88
CA GLU A 154 7.47 8.29 -8.40
C GLU A 154 8.20 8.46 -7.08
N ALA A 155 8.90 9.57 -6.87
CA ALA A 155 9.66 9.79 -5.64
C ALA A 155 8.73 9.88 -4.43
N ILE A 156 7.65 10.64 -4.54
CA ILE A 156 6.63 10.74 -3.50
C ILE A 156 5.96 9.38 -3.28
N PHE A 157 5.59 8.69 -4.36
CA PHE A 157 4.96 7.38 -4.30
C PHE A 157 5.83 6.37 -3.55
N THR A 158 7.12 6.30 -3.91
CA THR A 158 8.08 5.39 -3.29
C THR A 158 8.30 5.71 -1.81
N ASP A 159 8.57 6.97 -1.48
CA ASP A 159 8.82 7.40 -0.10
C ASP A 159 7.64 7.06 0.82
N VAL A 160 6.43 7.40 0.38
CA VAL A 160 5.22 7.15 1.13
C VAL A 160 4.95 5.66 1.32
N LEU A 161 5.07 4.85 0.26
CA LEU A 161 4.85 3.41 0.38
C LEU A 161 5.88 2.74 1.27
N LEU A 162 7.14 3.11 1.18
CA LEU A 162 8.18 2.60 2.07
C LEU A 162 7.86 2.91 3.53
N ARG A 163 7.47 4.14 3.83
CA ARG A 163 7.13 4.58 5.18
C ARG A 163 6.06 3.70 5.83
N TYR A 164 5.04 3.32 5.10
CA TYR A 164 3.91 2.56 5.65
C TYR A 164 4.08 1.05 5.51
N PHE A 165 4.56 0.55 4.37
CA PHE A 165 4.64 -0.89 4.13
C PHE A 165 5.81 -1.57 4.85
N THR A 166 6.91 -0.88 5.15
CA THR A 166 8.03 -1.49 5.90
C THR A 166 7.64 -1.95 7.30
N THR A 167 6.60 -1.37 7.89
CA THR A 167 6.09 -1.80 9.19
C THR A 167 5.20 -3.04 9.10
N GLY A 168 4.62 -3.30 7.94
CA GLY A 168 3.59 -4.33 7.73
C GLY A 168 2.23 -4.02 8.36
N ASN A 169 2.11 -2.91 9.08
CA ASN A 169 0.92 -2.59 9.88
C ASN A 169 -0.10 -1.73 9.14
N TYR A 170 0.04 -1.64 7.82
CA TYR A 170 -0.86 -0.88 6.95
C TYR A 170 -1.24 -1.66 5.72
N VAL A 171 -2.46 -1.43 5.27
CA VAL A 171 -2.99 -1.75 3.94
C VAL A 171 -3.30 -0.44 3.23
N ALA A 172 -3.27 -0.43 1.92
CA ALA A 172 -3.54 0.80 1.18
C ALA A 172 -4.58 0.63 0.08
N GLN A 173 -5.21 1.73 -0.26
CA GLN A 173 -5.84 1.95 -1.55
C GLN A 173 -4.82 2.55 -2.50
N LEU A 174 -4.75 2.02 -3.69
CA LEU A 174 -4.19 2.68 -4.87
C LEU A 174 -5.34 3.14 -5.76
N ARG A 175 -5.33 4.40 -6.18
CA ARG A 175 -6.34 4.95 -7.08
C ARG A 175 -5.68 5.65 -8.27
N ASP A 176 -6.22 5.45 -9.45
CA ASP A 176 -6.06 6.33 -10.61
C ASP A 176 -7.27 7.26 -10.76
N MET A 177 -7.40 7.90 -11.91
CA MET A 177 -8.52 8.83 -12.16
C MET A 177 -9.89 8.15 -12.15
N ASN A 178 -9.97 6.85 -12.46
CA ASN A 178 -11.22 6.17 -12.78
C ASN A 178 -11.51 4.96 -11.90
N HIS A 179 -10.49 4.40 -11.23
CA HIS A 179 -10.64 3.15 -10.50
C HIS A 179 -9.78 3.08 -9.25
N ALA A 180 -10.16 2.20 -8.32
CA ALA A 180 -9.46 1.95 -7.07
C ALA A 180 -9.16 0.46 -6.90
N TRP A 181 -7.97 0.16 -6.39
CA TRP A 181 -7.47 -1.18 -6.05
C TRP A 181 -7.07 -1.24 -4.58
N THR A 182 -7.20 -2.41 -3.97
CA THR A 182 -6.57 -2.65 -2.67
C THR A 182 -5.13 -3.06 -2.89
N LEU A 183 -4.18 -2.32 -2.33
CA LEU A 183 -2.75 -2.55 -2.40
C LEU A 183 -2.29 -3.33 -1.17
N TRP A 184 -1.73 -4.51 -1.38
CA TRP A 184 -1.34 -5.46 -0.34
C TRP A 184 0.15 -5.55 -0.09
N ALA A 185 0.95 -5.30 -1.11
CA ALA A 185 2.41 -5.36 -0.99
C ALA A 185 3.12 -4.51 -2.05
N ILE A 186 4.38 -4.24 -1.75
CA ILE A 186 5.33 -3.59 -2.65
C ILE A 186 6.61 -4.41 -2.73
N GLU A 187 7.29 -4.36 -3.87
CA GLU A 187 8.67 -4.84 -4.05
C GLU A 187 9.56 -3.65 -4.35
N VAL A 188 10.68 -3.59 -3.67
CA VAL A 188 11.64 -2.49 -3.74
C VAL A 188 12.99 -3.01 -4.18
N ASP A 189 13.60 -2.35 -5.12
CA ASP A 189 15.01 -2.47 -5.41
C ASP A 189 15.80 -1.66 -4.37
N THR A 190 16.59 -2.34 -3.55
CA THR A 190 17.29 -1.71 -2.42
C THR A 190 18.50 -0.88 -2.84
N GLU A 191 19.04 -1.10 -4.04
CA GLU A 191 20.15 -0.31 -4.56
C GLU A 191 19.68 1.05 -5.07
N THR A 192 18.57 1.06 -5.79
CA THR A 192 18.00 2.28 -6.39
C THR A 192 16.94 2.94 -5.51
N ASN A 193 16.49 2.24 -4.45
CA ASN A 193 15.38 2.64 -3.59
C ASN A 193 14.12 2.98 -4.40
N THR A 194 13.77 2.13 -5.36
CA THR A 194 12.61 2.33 -6.23
C THR A 194 11.64 1.16 -6.16
N ILE A 195 10.36 1.44 -6.31
CA ILE A 195 9.33 0.39 -6.42
C ILE A 195 9.48 -0.30 -7.77
N THR A 196 9.60 -1.63 -7.75
CA THR A 196 9.69 -2.47 -8.95
C THR A 196 8.40 -3.21 -9.25
N ARG A 197 7.62 -3.50 -8.21
CA ARG A 197 6.36 -4.24 -8.33
C ARG A 197 5.42 -3.91 -7.18
N ILE A 198 4.12 -4.05 -7.45
CA ILE A 198 3.08 -4.02 -6.41
C ILE A 198 2.17 -5.24 -6.54
N TRP A 199 1.46 -5.58 -5.45
CA TRP A 199 0.40 -6.59 -5.44
C TRP A 199 -0.93 -5.96 -5.06
N VAL A 200 -1.91 -6.14 -5.91
CA VAL A 200 -3.24 -5.55 -5.73
C VAL A 200 -4.35 -6.57 -5.92
N THR A 201 -5.50 -6.32 -5.31
CA THR A 201 -6.75 -6.97 -5.70
C THR A 201 -7.62 -5.96 -6.43
N ASP A 202 -8.28 -6.46 -7.47
CA ASP A 202 -9.25 -5.72 -8.25
C ASP A 202 -10.65 -6.25 -7.97
N SER A 203 -11.54 -5.34 -7.68
CA SER A 203 -12.94 -5.62 -7.40
C SER A 203 -13.77 -5.89 -8.65
N VAL A 204 -13.26 -5.57 -9.84
CA VAL A 204 -13.92 -5.89 -11.12
C VAL A 204 -13.69 -7.36 -11.44
N PRO A 205 -14.75 -8.15 -11.64
CA PRO A 205 -14.58 -9.51 -12.11
C PRO A 205 -14.06 -9.48 -13.55
N ASN A 206 -12.81 -9.85 -13.73
CA ASN A 206 -12.18 -9.91 -15.06
C ASN A 206 -12.61 -11.12 -15.88
N ASP A 207 -13.29 -12.07 -15.25
CA ASP A 207 -13.74 -13.27 -15.89
C ASP A 207 -15.05 -13.73 -15.24
N ARG A 208 -16.14 -13.51 -15.91
CA ARG A 208 -17.46 -14.01 -15.48
C ARG A 208 -17.50 -15.55 -15.38
N LYS A 209 -16.58 -16.23 -16.08
CA LYS A 209 -16.49 -17.70 -16.07
C LYS A 209 -15.62 -18.22 -14.93
N ASN A 210 -14.71 -17.40 -14.41
CA ASN A 210 -13.85 -17.78 -13.31
C ASN A 210 -13.64 -16.58 -12.35
N PRO A 211 -14.63 -16.23 -11.55
CA PRO A 211 -14.59 -15.10 -10.63
C PRO A 211 -13.65 -15.38 -9.45
N LYS A 212 -12.54 -16.07 -9.68
CA LYS A 212 -11.55 -16.27 -8.64
C LYS A 212 -11.00 -14.92 -8.25
N LYS A 213 -11.30 -14.54 -7.03
CA LYS A 213 -10.64 -13.48 -6.33
C LYS A 213 -9.14 -13.71 -6.50
N GLN A 214 -8.46 -12.84 -7.23
CA GLN A 214 -7.03 -13.00 -7.50
C GLN A 214 -6.27 -11.78 -7.03
N ILE A 215 -5.12 -12.05 -6.45
CA ILE A 215 -4.11 -11.02 -6.25
C ILE A 215 -3.29 -10.90 -7.54
N HIS A 216 -3.13 -9.69 -8.02
CA HIS A 216 -2.37 -9.39 -9.23
C HIS A 216 -1.06 -8.73 -8.87
N SER A 217 0.04 -9.21 -9.43
CA SER A 217 1.31 -8.49 -9.40
C SER A 217 1.43 -7.58 -10.62
N LEU A 218 1.78 -6.33 -10.40
CA LEU A 218 1.90 -5.32 -11.45
C LEU A 218 3.32 -4.75 -11.42
N ASP A 219 4.04 -4.86 -12.53
CA ASP A 219 5.39 -4.32 -12.65
C ASP A 219 5.37 -2.82 -12.88
N ALA A 220 6.25 -2.12 -12.18
CA ALA A 220 6.45 -0.70 -12.39
C ALA A 220 7.12 -0.42 -13.75
N LYS A 221 6.63 0.56 -14.44
CA LYS A 221 7.11 1.02 -15.75
C LYS A 221 7.46 2.49 -15.70
N ARG A 222 8.47 2.84 -16.46
CA ARG A 222 8.95 4.20 -16.61
C ARG A 222 9.13 4.52 -18.07
N TYR A 223 8.47 5.58 -18.53
CA TYR A 223 8.62 6.08 -19.88
C TYR A 223 8.73 7.60 -19.87
N LYS A 224 9.87 8.13 -20.26
CA LYS A 224 10.20 9.56 -20.09
C LYS A 224 10.08 9.96 -18.62
N ASN A 225 9.19 10.88 -18.30
CA ASN A 225 8.91 11.35 -16.94
C ASN A 225 7.65 10.72 -16.33
N LEU A 226 7.07 9.70 -16.99
CA LEU A 226 5.87 9.03 -16.50
C LEU A 226 6.24 7.76 -15.75
N PHE A 227 5.64 7.63 -14.57
CA PHE A 227 5.67 6.43 -13.76
C PHE A 227 4.27 5.81 -13.74
N TYR A 228 4.16 4.51 -14.03
CA TYR A 228 2.89 3.79 -14.09
C TYR A 228 3.09 2.29 -13.87
N PHE A 229 1.98 1.59 -13.66
CA PHE A 229 1.93 0.13 -13.64
C PHE A 229 1.17 -0.38 -14.87
N GLU A 230 1.56 -1.54 -15.37
CA GLU A 230 0.86 -2.19 -16.47
C GLU A 230 0.01 -3.35 -15.99
N ARG A 231 -1.21 -3.41 -16.50
CA ARG A 231 -2.15 -4.48 -16.29
C ARG A 231 -2.60 -5.04 -17.63
N GLY A 232 -2.57 -6.37 -17.78
CA GLY A 232 -3.21 -7.04 -18.90
C GLY A 232 -4.74 -7.00 -18.71
N ILE A 233 -5.45 -6.57 -19.75
CA ILE A 233 -6.91 -6.63 -19.82
C ILE A 233 -7.28 -7.51 -20.99
N TYR A 234 -8.20 -8.46 -20.74
CA TYR A 234 -8.79 -9.22 -21.80
C TYR A 234 -10.08 -8.55 -22.27
N ASP A 235 -10.11 -8.18 -23.55
CA ASP A 235 -11.27 -7.62 -24.21
C ASP A 235 -12.09 -8.78 -24.81
N GLU A 236 -13.22 -9.11 -24.18
CA GLU A 236 -14.07 -10.20 -24.60
C GLU A 236 -14.77 -9.93 -25.95
N GLU A 237 -15.08 -8.66 -26.25
CA GLU A 237 -15.78 -8.29 -27.50
C GLU A 237 -14.88 -8.51 -28.71
N ASN A 238 -13.60 -8.17 -28.56
CA ASN A 238 -12.62 -8.30 -29.64
C ASN A 238 -11.77 -9.57 -29.54
N ASN A 239 -11.98 -10.41 -28.50
CA ASN A 239 -11.20 -11.61 -28.21
C ASN A 239 -9.70 -11.33 -28.25
N SER A 240 -9.28 -10.24 -27.61
CA SER A 240 -7.91 -9.74 -27.65
C SER A 240 -7.40 -9.34 -26.27
N TRP A 241 -6.08 -9.44 -26.09
CA TRP A 241 -5.40 -8.90 -24.91
C TRP A 241 -4.95 -7.48 -25.19
N GLY A 242 -5.34 -6.57 -24.31
CA GLY A 242 -4.84 -5.20 -24.25
C GLY A 242 -3.99 -4.96 -23.00
N VAL A 243 -3.38 -3.80 -22.93
CA VAL A 243 -2.64 -3.33 -21.75
C VAL A 243 -3.25 -2.02 -21.26
N GLN A 244 -3.58 -1.96 -20.00
CA GLN A 244 -3.99 -0.73 -19.33
C GLN A 244 -2.83 -0.19 -18.51
N ALA A 245 -2.50 1.07 -18.70
CA ALA A 245 -1.61 1.80 -17.83
C ALA A 245 -2.39 2.33 -16.62
N ILE A 246 -1.89 2.05 -15.42
CA ILE A 246 -2.42 2.55 -14.16
C ILE A 246 -1.48 3.65 -13.68
N HIS A 247 -1.95 4.89 -13.70
CA HIS A 247 -1.20 6.05 -13.23
C HIS A 247 -1.59 6.37 -11.78
N PRO A 248 -0.70 6.14 -10.80
CA PRO A 248 -1.01 6.43 -9.41
C PRO A 248 -1.37 7.91 -9.21
N ALA A 249 -2.58 8.19 -8.78
CA ALA A 249 -3.06 9.54 -8.52
C ALA A 249 -3.26 9.81 -7.03
N GLU A 250 -3.72 8.79 -6.29
CA GLU A 250 -4.04 8.92 -4.87
C GLU A 250 -3.73 7.62 -4.13
N LEU A 251 -3.22 7.76 -2.89
CA LEU A 251 -3.11 6.68 -1.91
C LEU A 251 -3.94 7.00 -0.68
N THR A 252 -4.59 5.98 -0.11
CA THR A 252 -5.20 6.04 1.22
C THR A 252 -4.72 4.83 2.01
N PHE A 253 -4.15 5.05 3.19
CA PHE A 253 -3.67 3.99 4.08
C PHE A 253 -4.63 3.78 5.24
N PHE A 254 -4.76 2.54 5.70
CA PHE A 254 -5.49 2.17 6.89
C PHE A 254 -4.61 1.26 7.75
N GLY A 255 -4.39 1.62 9.00
CA GLY A 255 -3.40 0.99 9.87
C GLY A 255 -3.94 0.44 11.17
N ILE A 256 -3.14 -0.43 11.80
CA ILE A 256 -3.41 -1.05 13.10
C ILE A 256 -2.46 -0.57 14.19
N GLU A 257 -1.71 0.49 13.92
CA GLU A 257 -0.76 1.10 14.86
C GLU A 257 -1.14 2.53 15.23
N GLY A 258 -0.62 2.98 16.36
CA GLY A 258 -0.55 4.35 16.73
C GLY A 258 -1.59 4.83 17.73
N ARG A 259 -1.62 6.12 17.92
CA ARG A 259 -2.50 6.84 18.88
C ARG A 259 -3.98 6.72 18.60
N PHE A 260 -4.38 6.00 17.58
CA PHE A 260 -5.76 5.87 17.14
C PHE A 260 -6.57 4.87 17.93
N LEU A 261 -5.86 4.06 18.66
CA LEU A 261 -6.50 3.12 19.57
C LEU A 261 -6.65 3.76 20.95
N VAL A 262 -6.70 5.08 20.99
CA VAL A 262 -6.96 5.83 22.22
C VAL A 262 -8.19 6.72 22.07
N ASP A 263 -8.85 7.00 23.18
CA ASP A 263 -9.96 7.93 23.26
C ASP A 263 -9.46 9.40 23.30
N THR A 264 -10.40 10.33 23.49
CA THR A 264 -10.11 11.77 23.60
C THR A 264 -9.24 12.14 24.79
N ASN A 265 -9.09 11.23 25.76
CA ASN A 265 -8.25 11.42 26.96
C ASN A 265 -6.87 10.80 26.80
N GLY A 266 -6.61 10.12 25.67
CA GLY A 266 -5.35 9.40 25.41
C GLY A 266 -5.31 7.99 26.01
N GLU A 267 -6.44 7.48 26.52
CA GLU A 267 -6.53 6.13 27.07
C GLU A 267 -6.81 5.11 25.96
N SER A 268 -6.27 3.90 26.10
CA SER A 268 -6.47 2.84 25.12
C SER A 268 -7.95 2.47 24.99
N VAL A 269 -8.48 2.50 23.76
CA VAL A 269 -9.87 2.10 23.45
C VAL A 269 -10.03 0.58 23.47
N PHE A 270 -8.92 -0.14 23.28
CA PHE A 270 -8.92 -1.60 23.25
C PHE A 270 -8.04 -2.16 24.35
N GLU A 271 -8.57 -3.16 25.05
CA GLU A 271 -7.77 -3.93 26.00
C GLU A 271 -6.81 -4.85 25.23
N GLN A 272 -5.53 -4.80 25.57
CA GLN A 272 -4.53 -5.70 24.97
C GLN A 272 -4.76 -7.13 25.46
N LYS A 273 -4.61 -8.08 24.57
CA LYS A 273 -4.58 -9.49 24.96
C LYS A 273 -3.34 -9.77 25.79
N PRO A 274 -3.45 -10.62 26.82
CA PRO A 274 -2.34 -11.00 27.67
C PRO A 274 -1.23 -11.76 26.89
#